data_c59f3a5fa0622859be7f46e8d174ec55
#
_entry.id   c59f3a5fa0622859be7f46e8d174ec55
#
_cell.length_a   1.000
_cell.length_b   1.000
_cell.length_c   1.000
_cell.angle_alpha   90.00
_cell.angle_beta   90.00
_cell.angle_gamma   90.00
#
_symmetry.space_group_name_H-M   'P 1'
#
loop_
_entity.id
_entity.type
_entity.pdbx_description
1 polymer ?
#
loop_
_entity_poly.entity_id
_entity_poly.type
_entity_poly.pdbx_seq_one_letter_code
_entity_poly.pdbx_strand_id
1 'polypeptide(L)'
;MNATAPNLQTPATALSSRSFAAGQSFITAVKVFWHAELFPALRAEYEQRAATAQQRPETADDVGSLLRDSTLYQYFGWFERHMQRFKYAGRYGLIAWHRQQRGELLSRLDEASNVELDPQLELPRYYVSCDIHQHPGGVWSDDVAGFVYERAASTTTPLAGTKHADLHDRFTDVIGRESSSPQRVLDMGCGFGKSTRPIAERFPEAKIDAVDLSAPCLRVAALEPHDVRYRQMDAAATDYPDAHFDLVTSTMLLHEMPPPAVERTLAEAARVLKPGGKMIHLDFYHLADPFTRFIHYTHGRRNNEPFMEPLARMDLPALLKKLGFRDIRIEPFEEADGVLGAGYRYWRFPWTLISARR
;
A
#
# COMPACT_ATOMS: atom_id res chain seq x y z
N MET A 1 51.72 -4.46 7.90
CA MET A 1 51.21 -3.33 8.69
C MET A 1 49.73 -3.26 8.41
N ASN A 2 48.92 -3.82 9.29
CA ASN A 2 47.47 -3.79 9.18
C ASN A 2 46.94 -2.50 9.78
N ALA A 3 46.49 -1.59 8.92
CA ALA A 3 45.82 -0.39 9.39
C ALA A 3 44.36 -0.78 9.77
N THR A 4 44.08 -0.87 11.07
CA THR A 4 42.73 -0.95 11.60
C THR A 4 42.01 0.35 11.31
N ALA A 5 40.89 0.26 10.57
CA ALA A 5 40.00 1.38 10.33
C ALA A 5 39.50 1.96 11.68
N PRO A 6 39.45 3.28 11.86
CA PRO A 6 38.97 3.86 13.10
C PRO A 6 37.47 3.55 13.29
N ASN A 7 37.17 3.03 14.46
CA ASN A 7 35.82 2.76 14.92
C ASN A 7 35.12 4.09 15.23
N LEU A 8 34.43 4.67 14.22
CA LEU A 8 33.65 5.92 14.33
C LEU A 8 32.28 5.63 14.96
N GLN A 9 32.27 5.02 16.12
CA GLN A 9 31.06 5.04 16.97
C GLN A 9 31.14 6.27 17.89
N THR A 10 30.83 7.44 17.32
CA THR A 10 30.38 8.57 18.13
C THR A 10 29.04 8.16 18.75
N PRO A 11 28.83 8.26 20.09
CA PRO A 11 27.55 7.99 20.69
C PRO A 11 26.51 8.87 19.97
N ALA A 12 25.57 8.24 19.28
CA ALA A 12 24.53 8.96 18.55
C ALA A 12 23.73 9.75 19.59
N THR A 13 23.91 11.08 19.62
CA THR A 13 23.09 11.97 20.44
C THR A 13 21.62 11.69 20.10
N ALA A 14 20.79 11.43 21.11
CA ALA A 14 19.38 11.15 20.93
C ALA A 14 18.72 12.22 20.05
N LEU A 15 17.91 11.80 19.10
CA LEU A 15 17.20 12.71 18.20
C LEU A 15 16.12 13.45 18.98
N SER A 16 16.14 14.79 18.95
CA SER A 16 15.04 15.55 19.59
C SER A 16 13.76 15.47 18.76
N SER A 17 12.60 15.53 19.43
CA SER A 17 11.29 15.56 18.77
C SER A 17 11.16 16.70 17.76
N ARG A 18 11.75 17.87 18.05
CA ARG A 18 11.77 19.03 17.15
C ARG A 18 12.57 18.74 15.86
N SER A 19 13.74 18.12 15.97
CA SER A 19 14.57 17.78 14.80
C SER A 19 13.90 16.71 13.94
N PHE A 20 13.26 15.73 14.56
CA PHE A 20 12.47 14.72 13.85
C PHE A 20 11.29 15.36 13.11
N ALA A 21 10.49 16.19 13.79
CA ALA A 21 9.35 16.87 13.17
C ALA A 21 9.79 17.75 11.98
N ALA A 22 10.91 18.50 12.12
CA ALA A 22 11.45 19.29 11.02
C ALA A 22 11.87 18.43 9.82
N GLY A 23 12.51 17.28 10.06
CA GLY A 23 12.87 16.32 9.00
C GLY A 23 11.65 15.77 8.28
N GLN A 24 10.60 15.38 9.01
CA GLN A 24 9.36 14.88 8.41
C GLN A 24 8.61 15.98 7.64
N SER A 25 8.57 17.21 8.15
CA SER A 25 7.98 18.36 7.46
C SER A 25 8.72 18.67 6.15
N PHE A 26 10.04 18.59 6.15
CA PHE A 26 10.85 18.76 4.93
C PHE A 26 10.47 17.70 3.88
N ILE A 27 10.43 16.42 4.25
CA ILE A 27 10.07 15.33 3.34
C ILE A 27 8.66 15.56 2.77
N THR A 28 7.70 15.95 3.60
CA THR A 28 6.33 16.25 3.18
C THR A 28 6.32 17.40 2.17
N ALA A 29 7.04 18.50 2.43
CA ALA A 29 7.11 19.64 1.52
C ALA A 29 7.72 19.25 0.16
N VAL A 30 8.79 18.44 0.16
CA VAL A 30 9.41 17.95 -1.09
C VAL A 30 8.46 17.02 -1.86
N LYS A 31 7.68 16.19 -1.17
CA LYS A 31 6.65 15.35 -1.81
C LYS A 31 5.54 16.18 -2.45
N VAL A 32 5.09 17.22 -1.77
CA VAL A 32 4.09 18.16 -2.34
C VAL A 32 4.65 18.81 -3.61
N PHE A 33 5.88 19.30 -3.58
CA PHE A 33 6.55 19.86 -4.75
C PHE A 33 6.67 18.84 -5.90
N TRP A 34 7.10 17.62 -5.59
CA TRP A 34 7.22 16.54 -6.57
C TRP A 34 5.87 16.21 -7.24
N HIS A 35 4.80 16.18 -6.46
CA HIS A 35 3.44 15.88 -6.91
C HIS A 35 2.81 17.05 -7.69
N ALA A 36 2.93 18.28 -7.17
CA ALA A 36 2.20 19.43 -7.67
C ALA A 36 2.92 20.18 -8.79
N GLU A 37 4.26 20.11 -8.83
CA GLU A 37 5.08 20.87 -9.78
C GLU A 37 5.83 19.96 -10.77
N LEU A 38 6.59 18.96 -10.25
CA LEU A 38 7.43 18.14 -11.12
C LEU A 38 6.61 17.19 -12.00
N PHE A 39 5.55 16.60 -11.48
CA PHE A 39 4.73 15.68 -12.26
C PHE A 39 4.00 16.36 -13.42
N PRO A 40 3.30 17.49 -13.22
CA PRO A 40 2.67 18.21 -14.33
C PRO A 40 3.68 18.69 -15.38
N ALA A 41 4.86 19.17 -14.94
CA ALA A 41 5.92 19.59 -15.85
C ALA A 41 6.45 18.41 -16.68
N LEU A 42 6.64 17.24 -16.05
CA LEU A 42 7.07 16.02 -16.75
C LEU A 42 6.02 15.53 -17.76
N ARG A 43 4.73 15.61 -17.42
CA ARG A 43 3.66 15.28 -18.36
C ARG A 43 3.66 16.22 -19.56
N ALA A 44 3.81 17.53 -19.34
CA ALA A 44 3.89 18.51 -20.41
C ALA A 44 5.10 18.27 -21.32
N GLU A 45 6.28 17.97 -20.78
CA GLU A 45 7.46 17.60 -21.56
C GLU A 45 7.21 16.33 -22.40
N TYR A 46 6.60 15.31 -21.80
CA TYR A 46 6.23 14.09 -22.52
C TYR A 46 5.30 14.39 -23.71
N GLU A 47 4.24 15.16 -23.50
CA GLU A 47 3.28 15.53 -24.53
C GLU A 47 3.96 16.31 -25.67
N GLN A 48 4.86 17.25 -25.35
CA GLN A 48 5.63 17.99 -26.33
C GLN A 48 6.57 17.07 -27.16
N ARG A 49 7.28 16.15 -26.50
CA ARG A 49 8.19 15.20 -27.17
C ARG A 49 7.42 14.24 -28.09
N ALA A 50 6.28 13.74 -27.64
CA ALA A 50 5.42 12.86 -28.44
C ALA A 50 4.88 13.60 -29.69
N ALA A 51 4.46 14.86 -29.55
CA ALA A 51 4.02 15.68 -30.67
C ALA A 51 5.15 15.94 -31.68
N THR A 52 6.36 16.23 -31.19
CA THR A 52 7.54 16.50 -32.06
C THR A 52 8.00 15.24 -32.81
N ALA A 53 7.96 14.08 -32.14
CA ALA A 53 8.36 12.80 -32.76
C ALA A 53 7.34 12.28 -33.79
N GLN A 54 6.17 12.93 -33.93
CA GLN A 54 5.06 12.46 -34.77
C GLN A 54 4.67 11.00 -34.50
N GLN A 55 5.01 10.51 -33.32
CA GLN A 55 4.78 9.14 -32.88
C GLN A 55 3.83 9.16 -31.68
N ARG A 56 2.76 8.38 -31.77
CA ARG A 56 1.86 8.17 -30.65
C ARG A 56 2.36 6.96 -29.84
N PRO A 57 2.87 7.14 -28.62
CA PRO A 57 3.25 6.04 -27.76
C PRO A 57 2.04 5.15 -27.42
N GLU A 58 2.19 3.85 -27.55
CA GLU A 58 1.14 2.86 -27.24
C GLU A 58 1.47 2.06 -25.98
N THR A 59 2.76 1.97 -25.66
CA THR A 59 3.27 1.20 -24.53
C THR A 59 4.03 2.07 -23.54
N ALA A 60 4.22 1.55 -22.31
CA ALA A 60 5.10 2.17 -21.33
C ALA A 60 6.56 2.27 -21.82
N ASP A 61 7.02 1.31 -22.62
CA ASP A 61 8.38 1.30 -23.14
C ASP A 61 8.60 2.39 -24.22
N ASP A 62 7.58 2.69 -25.01
CA ASP A 62 7.62 3.84 -25.94
C ASP A 62 7.77 5.15 -25.18
N VAL A 63 7.02 5.34 -24.09
CA VAL A 63 7.16 6.50 -23.22
C VAL A 63 8.55 6.57 -22.59
N GLY A 64 9.06 5.44 -22.10
CA GLY A 64 10.43 5.34 -21.58
C GLY A 64 11.49 5.71 -22.59
N SER A 65 11.28 5.35 -23.86
CA SER A 65 12.18 5.70 -24.98
C SER A 65 12.18 7.20 -25.25
N LEU A 66 11.02 7.85 -25.25
CA LEU A 66 10.86 9.30 -25.42
C LEU A 66 11.47 10.12 -24.26
N LEU A 67 11.44 9.58 -23.05
CA LEU A 67 11.93 10.28 -21.84
C LEU A 67 13.35 9.88 -21.42
N ARG A 68 14.02 9.02 -22.18
CA ARG A 68 15.33 8.45 -21.81
C ARG A 68 16.38 9.49 -21.46
N ASP A 69 16.46 10.57 -22.23
CA ASP A 69 17.39 11.68 -22.08
C ASP A 69 16.77 12.92 -21.38
N SER A 70 15.55 12.80 -20.87
CA SER A 70 14.89 13.87 -20.13
C SER A 70 15.54 14.10 -18.78
N THR A 71 16.17 15.26 -18.61
CA THR A 71 16.72 15.71 -17.32
C THR A 71 15.61 15.83 -16.27
N LEU A 72 14.42 16.30 -16.68
CA LEU A 72 13.28 16.42 -15.78
C LEU A 72 12.82 15.05 -15.26
N TYR A 73 12.75 14.03 -16.14
CA TYR A 73 12.42 12.66 -15.71
C TYR A 73 13.48 12.08 -14.76
N GLN A 74 14.76 12.36 -15.02
CA GLN A 74 15.85 11.93 -14.14
C GLN A 74 15.72 12.56 -12.75
N TYR A 75 15.44 13.86 -12.67
CA TYR A 75 15.15 14.54 -11.39
C TYR A 75 13.89 13.99 -10.72
N PHE A 76 12.82 13.80 -11.47
CA PHE A 76 11.57 13.24 -10.95
C PHE A 76 11.81 11.88 -10.28
N GLY A 77 12.50 10.97 -10.95
CA GLY A 77 12.82 9.65 -10.42
C GLY A 77 13.81 9.69 -9.25
N TRP A 78 14.80 10.60 -9.29
CA TRP A 78 15.76 10.79 -8.22
C TRP A 78 15.09 11.30 -6.93
N PHE A 79 14.24 12.31 -7.04
CA PHE A 79 13.49 12.84 -5.89
C PHE A 79 12.60 11.77 -5.27
N GLU A 80 11.82 11.07 -6.08
CA GLU A 80 10.93 10.02 -5.61
C GLU A 80 11.67 8.96 -4.79
N ARG A 81 12.74 8.38 -5.37
CA ARG A 81 13.52 7.35 -4.70
C ARG A 81 14.16 7.85 -3.40
N HIS A 82 14.72 9.05 -3.40
CA HIS A 82 15.42 9.59 -2.23
C HIS A 82 14.48 10.06 -1.14
N MET A 83 13.33 10.66 -1.48
CA MET A 83 12.29 10.99 -0.51
C MET A 83 11.79 9.76 0.24
N GLN A 84 11.56 8.67 -0.50
CA GLN A 84 11.10 7.43 0.11
C GLN A 84 12.18 6.85 1.03
N ARG A 85 13.44 6.87 0.61
CA ARG A 85 14.57 6.42 1.44
C ARG A 85 14.75 7.29 2.69
N PHE A 86 14.72 8.62 2.54
CA PHE A 86 14.89 9.54 3.67
C PHE A 86 13.74 9.46 4.67
N LYS A 87 12.56 9.09 4.25
CA LYS A 87 11.43 8.86 5.14
C LYS A 87 11.75 7.81 6.21
N TYR A 88 12.37 6.71 5.82
CA TYR A 88 12.64 5.59 6.71
C TYR A 88 14.05 5.61 7.31
N ALA A 89 15.04 5.91 6.49
CA ALA A 89 16.45 5.71 6.82
C ALA A 89 17.17 6.98 7.30
N GLY A 90 18.34 6.76 7.95
CA GLY A 90 19.18 7.84 8.43
C GLY A 90 18.76 8.40 9.79
N ARG A 91 19.53 9.40 10.28
CA ARG A 91 19.35 9.97 11.62
C ARG A 91 17.95 10.55 11.88
N TYR A 92 17.33 11.14 10.86
CA TYR A 92 16.01 11.79 10.95
C TYR A 92 14.88 10.91 10.41
N GLY A 93 15.18 9.67 10.05
CA GLY A 93 14.22 8.72 9.53
C GLY A 93 13.33 8.10 10.61
N LEU A 94 12.21 7.57 10.16
CA LEU A 94 11.21 6.95 11.03
C LEU A 94 11.77 5.80 11.87
N ILE A 95 12.66 4.96 11.30
CA ILE A 95 13.22 3.81 12.02
C ILE A 95 14.07 4.27 13.21
N ALA A 96 14.97 5.22 13.01
CA ALA A 96 15.82 5.73 14.10
C ALA A 96 14.98 6.36 15.23
N TRP A 97 13.91 7.09 14.86
CA TRP A 97 13.00 7.71 15.80
C TRP A 97 12.24 6.68 16.64
N HIS A 98 11.63 5.67 16.02
CA HIS A 98 10.84 4.67 16.74
C HIS A 98 11.73 3.73 17.57
N ARG A 99 12.91 3.34 17.08
CA ARG A 99 13.86 2.54 17.86
C ARG A 99 14.35 3.27 19.11
N GLN A 100 14.47 4.59 19.08
CA GLN A 100 14.82 5.39 20.26
C GLN A 100 13.74 5.30 21.34
N GLN A 101 12.48 5.09 20.97
CA GLN A 101 11.33 4.98 21.85
C GLN A 101 10.86 3.52 22.07
N ARG A 102 11.69 2.55 21.65
CA ARG A 102 11.30 1.13 21.61
C ARG A 102 10.67 0.63 22.89
N GLY A 103 11.25 0.94 24.06
CA GLY A 103 10.72 0.47 25.36
C GLY A 103 9.30 0.94 25.63
N GLU A 104 9.02 2.23 25.38
CA GLU A 104 7.69 2.82 25.55
C GLU A 104 6.69 2.23 24.54
N LEU A 105 7.10 2.10 23.29
CA LEU A 105 6.25 1.56 22.23
C LEU A 105 5.89 0.10 22.48
N LEU A 106 6.83 -0.72 22.94
CA LEU A 106 6.56 -2.14 23.25
C LEU A 106 5.65 -2.30 24.46
N SER A 107 5.79 -1.46 25.49
CA SER A 107 4.88 -1.52 26.65
C SER A 107 3.41 -1.20 26.26
N ARG A 108 3.19 -0.35 25.26
CA ARG A 108 1.83 -0.12 24.72
C ARG A 108 1.26 -1.37 24.04
N LEU A 109 2.09 -2.19 23.41
CA LEU A 109 1.64 -3.41 22.72
C LEU A 109 1.22 -4.52 23.71
N ASP A 110 1.58 -4.42 24.98
CA ASP A 110 1.13 -5.36 26.02
C ASP A 110 -0.37 -5.17 26.37
N GLU A 111 -0.96 -4.04 25.94
CA GLU A 111 -2.39 -3.74 26.09
C GLU A 111 -3.24 -4.41 24.98
N ALA A 112 -2.62 -4.88 23.89
CA ALA A 112 -3.31 -5.50 22.77
C ALA A 112 -3.82 -6.90 23.12
N SER A 113 -5.13 -7.10 23.16
CA SER A 113 -5.76 -8.37 23.55
C SER A 113 -6.42 -9.16 22.42
N ASN A 114 -6.72 -8.50 21.29
CA ASN A 114 -7.50 -9.10 20.19
C ASN A 114 -6.63 -9.58 19.03
N VAL A 115 -5.40 -10.02 19.32
CA VAL A 115 -4.44 -10.48 18.31
C VAL A 115 -3.98 -11.90 18.57
N GLU A 116 -4.09 -12.75 17.56
CA GLU A 116 -3.58 -14.12 17.53
C GLU A 116 -2.38 -14.20 16.59
N LEU A 117 -1.19 -14.42 17.13
CA LEU A 117 0.04 -14.55 16.37
C LEU A 117 0.41 -16.02 16.23
N ASP A 118 0.92 -16.40 15.06
CA ASP A 118 1.44 -17.73 14.80
C ASP A 118 2.98 -17.70 14.73
N PRO A 119 3.68 -18.14 15.81
CA PRO A 119 5.13 -18.13 15.84
C PRO A 119 5.77 -19.18 14.91
N GLN A 120 4.96 -20.06 14.32
CA GLN A 120 5.42 -21.11 13.38
C GLN A 120 5.11 -20.74 11.93
N LEU A 121 4.44 -19.60 11.67
CA LEU A 121 4.12 -19.18 10.32
C LEU A 121 5.40 -18.90 9.53
N GLU A 122 5.62 -19.70 8.49
CA GLU A 122 6.70 -19.45 7.53
C GLU A 122 6.27 -18.31 6.58
N LEU A 123 6.94 -17.17 6.71
CA LEU A 123 6.66 -16.03 5.85
C LEU A 123 7.04 -16.35 4.39
N PRO A 124 6.19 -16.03 3.41
CA PRO A 124 6.45 -16.30 2.00
C PRO A 124 7.77 -15.65 1.54
N ARG A 125 8.54 -16.37 0.73
CA ARG A 125 9.84 -15.88 0.24
C ARG A 125 9.73 -14.53 -0.46
N TYR A 126 8.69 -14.30 -1.25
CA TYR A 126 8.50 -13.04 -1.94
C TYR A 126 8.35 -11.86 -0.97
N TYR A 127 7.70 -12.10 0.19
CA TYR A 127 7.46 -11.08 1.20
C TYR A 127 8.75 -10.67 1.94
N VAL A 128 9.61 -11.64 2.26
CA VAL A 128 10.86 -11.37 3.00
C VAL A 128 12.06 -11.03 2.13
N SER A 129 11.97 -11.15 0.82
CA SER A 129 13.09 -10.92 -0.10
C SER A 129 13.26 -9.47 -0.54
N CYS A 130 12.35 -8.59 -0.14
CA CYS A 130 12.33 -7.20 -0.58
C CYS A 130 12.02 -6.26 0.59
N ASP A 131 12.80 -5.21 0.73
CA ASP A 131 12.50 -4.08 1.62
C ASP A 131 11.42 -3.22 0.97
N ILE A 132 10.16 -3.69 1.01
CA ILE A 132 9.04 -3.01 0.38
C ILE A 132 8.94 -1.55 0.83
N HIS A 133 8.52 -0.67 -0.06
CA HIS A 133 8.49 0.79 0.17
C HIS A 133 9.86 1.38 0.57
N GLN A 134 10.96 0.68 0.33
CA GLN A 134 12.29 1.00 0.85
C GLN A 134 12.34 1.08 2.39
N HIS A 135 11.43 0.37 3.08
CA HIS A 135 11.45 0.21 4.54
C HIS A 135 12.52 -0.81 4.91
N PRO A 136 13.68 -0.40 5.44
CA PRO A 136 14.78 -1.31 5.74
C PRO A 136 14.36 -2.44 6.69
N GLY A 137 14.53 -3.69 6.24
CA GLY A 137 14.08 -4.88 6.94
C GLY A 137 12.60 -5.23 6.74
N GLY A 138 11.89 -4.50 5.89
CA GLY A 138 10.46 -4.70 5.65
C GLY A 138 9.60 -4.39 6.88
N VAL A 139 8.32 -4.64 6.78
CA VAL A 139 7.34 -4.38 7.87
C VAL A 139 7.22 -5.56 8.86
N TRP A 140 8.08 -6.56 8.76
CA TRP A 140 8.01 -7.83 9.49
C TRP A 140 9.19 -8.10 10.41
N SER A 141 10.37 -7.52 10.17
CA SER A 141 11.63 -7.92 10.82
C SER A 141 11.98 -7.17 12.12
N ASP A 142 11.28 -6.08 12.41
CA ASP A 142 11.55 -5.22 13.59
C ASP A 142 10.28 -5.12 14.43
N ASP A 143 10.39 -5.27 15.74
CA ASP A 143 9.24 -5.25 16.65
C ASP A 143 8.52 -3.88 16.74
N VAL A 144 9.17 -2.79 16.31
CA VAL A 144 8.54 -1.47 16.15
C VAL A 144 8.11 -1.18 14.71
N ALA A 145 8.28 -2.13 13.76
CA ALA A 145 7.97 -1.93 12.36
C ALA A 145 6.51 -1.53 12.11
N GLY A 146 5.57 -2.05 12.89
CA GLY A 146 4.16 -1.67 12.82
C GLY A 146 3.95 -0.18 13.05
N PHE A 147 4.54 0.40 14.10
CA PHE A 147 4.49 1.85 14.37
C PHE A 147 5.20 2.68 13.32
N VAL A 148 6.35 2.18 12.81
CA VAL A 148 7.05 2.82 11.69
C VAL A 148 6.16 2.89 10.47
N TYR A 149 5.46 1.80 10.14
CA TYR A 149 4.60 1.71 8.96
C TYR A 149 3.34 2.56 9.13
N GLU A 150 2.69 2.52 10.29
CA GLU A 150 1.57 3.40 10.64
C GLU A 150 1.93 4.88 10.45
N ARG A 151 3.06 5.31 11.00
CA ARG A 151 3.53 6.68 10.86
C ARG A 151 3.90 7.01 9.42
N ALA A 152 4.50 6.08 8.70
CA ALA A 152 4.86 6.24 7.29
C ALA A 152 3.64 6.47 6.40
N ALA A 153 2.54 5.77 6.67
CA ALA A 153 1.30 5.91 5.91
C ALA A 153 0.74 7.34 5.94
N SER A 154 0.92 8.07 7.05
CA SER A 154 0.48 9.47 7.17
C SER A 154 1.26 10.44 6.27
N THR A 155 2.42 10.04 5.74
CA THR A 155 3.29 10.84 4.87
C THR A 155 3.46 10.24 3.48
N THR A 156 2.75 9.15 3.17
CA THR A 156 2.96 8.42 1.90
C THR A 156 2.41 9.19 0.72
N THR A 157 1.26 9.82 0.85
CA THR A 157 0.62 10.54 -0.26
C THR A 157 0.01 11.83 0.25
N PRO A 158 0.80 12.92 0.40
CA PRO A 158 0.21 14.22 0.56
C PRO A 158 -0.41 14.60 -0.79
N LEU A 159 -1.67 14.26 -0.99
CA LEU A 159 -2.43 14.79 -2.10
C LEU A 159 -2.72 16.27 -1.79
N ALA A 160 -2.50 17.16 -2.75
CA ALA A 160 -2.84 18.57 -2.59
C ALA A 160 -4.34 18.67 -2.25
N GLY A 161 -4.65 19.00 -1.01
CA GLY A 161 -6.02 19.18 -0.53
C GLY A 161 -6.79 17.93 -0.10
N THR A 162 -6.21 16.73 -0.16
CA THR A 162 -6.86 15.51 0.31
C THR A 162 -6.11 14.87 1.48
N LYS A 163 -6.85 14.35 2.44
CA LYS A 163 -6.29 13.56 3.53
C LYS A 163 -6.32 12.08 3.14
N HIS A 164 -5.28 11.34 3.47
CA HIS A 164 -5.25 9.90 3.20
C HIS A 164 -6.36 9.12 3.96
N ALA A 165 -6.90 9.69 5.04
CA ALA A 165 -8.08 9.15 5.73
C ALA A 165 -9.29 9.06 4.79
N ASP A 166 -9.49 10.07 3.94
CA ASP A 166 -10.65 10.15 3.04
C ASP A 166 -10.73 8.96 2.07
N LEU A 167 -9.60 8.36 1.68
CA LEU A 167 -9.56 7.17 0.82
C LEU A 167 -10.27 5.97 1.46
N HIS A 168 -9.94 5.66 2.72
CA HIS A 168 -10.49 4.50 3.41
C HIS A 168 -11.96 4.70 3.78
N ASP A 169 -12.34 5.92 4.16
CA ASP A 169 -13.73 6.28 4.44
C ASP A 169 -14.59 6.15 3.17
N ARG A 170 -14.12 6.70 2.04
CA ARG A 170 -14.80 6.57 0.73
C ARG A 170 -14.89 5.12 0.27
N PHE A 171 -13.84 4.34 0.49
CA PHE A 171 -13.86 2.91 0.17
C PHE A 171 -14.89 2.17 1.04
N THR A 172 -14.94 2.47 2.33
CA THR A 172 -15.94 1.92 3.25
C THR A 172 -17.36 2.31 2.87
N ASP A 173 -17.58 3.52 2.38
CA ASP A 173 -18.87 3.94 1.83
C ASP A 173 -19.27 3.12 0.60
N VAL A 174 -18.33 2.77 -0.28
CA VAL A 174 -18.60 1.86 -1.40
C VAL A 174 -18.98 0.48 -0.89
N ILE A 175 -18.21 -0.06 0.08
CA ILE A 175 -18.54 -1.33 0.73
C ILE A 175 -19.96 -1.29 1.30
N GLY A 176 -20.32 -0.22 2.02
CA GLY A 176 -21.65 -0.06 2.62
C GLY A 176 -22.80 0.01 1.62
N ARG A 177 -22.57 0.59 0.45
CA ARG A 177 -23.57 0.61 -0.64
C ARG A 177 -23.73 -0.75 -1.30
N GLU A 178 -22.65 -1.50 -1.41
CA GLU A 178 -22.67 -2.81 -2.07
C GLU A 178 -23.08 -3.96 -1.13
N SER A 179 -22.76 -3.84 0.15
CA SER A 179 -23.05 -4.85 1.18
C SER A 179 -23.60 -4.16 2.42
N SER A 180 -24.92 -3.98 2.48
CA SER A 180 -25.56 -3.11 3.50
C SER A 180 -25.54 -3.67 4.92
N SER A 181 -25.43 -4.98 5.12
CA SER A 181 -25.49 -5.61 6.45
C SER A 181 -24.73 -6.94 6.47
N PRO A 182 -23.41 -6.96 6.22
CA PRO A 182 -22.64 -8.19 6.33
C PRO A 182 -22.60 -8.63 7.77
N GLN A 183 -22.74 -9.94 8.03
CA GLN A 183 -22.67 -10.50 9.38
C GLN A 183 -21.24 -10.97 9.73
N ARG A 184 -20.48 -11.37 8.71
CA ARG A 184 -19.09 -11.81 8.83
C ARG A 184 -18.27 -11.17 7.74
N VAL A 185 -17.24 -10.46 8.14
CA VAL A 185 -16.31 -9.74 7.24
C VAL A 185 -14.90 -10.27 7.44
N LEU A 186 -14.19 -10.50 6.34
CA LEU A 186 -12.76 -10.77 6.34
C LEU A 186 -12.02 -9.63 5.64
N ASP A 187 -11.09 -8.98 6.33
CA ASP A 187 -10.15 -8.02 5.76
C ASP A 187 -8.80 -8.70 5.54
N MET A 188 -8.41 -8.92 4.29
CA MET A 188 -7.18 -9.59 3.90
C MET A 188 -6.05 -8.57 3.72
N GLY A 189 -4.90 -8.79 4.39
CA GLY A 189 -3.77 -7.86 4.32
C GLY A 189 -4.05 -6.56 5.06
N CYS A 190 -4.60 -6.64 6.27
CA CYS A 190 -5.07 -5.49 7.04
C CYS A 190 -3.95 -4.57 7.55
N GLY A 191 -2.68 -5.00 7.50
CA GLY A 191 -1.55 -4.27 8.02
C GLY A 191 -1.74 -3.83 9.47
N PHE A 192 -1.61 -2.54 9.73
CA PHE A 192 -1.84 -1.92 11.06
C PHE A 192 -3.30 -1.49 11.27
N GLY A 193 -4.26 -2.06 10.54
CA GLY A 193 -5.70 -1.87 10.76
C GLY A 193 -6.32 -0.59 10.18
N LYS A 194 -5.61 0.12 9.30
CA LYS A 194 -6.08 1.41 8.79
C LYS A 194 -7.34 1.31 7.93
N SER A 195 -7.46 0.28 7.10
CA SER A 195 -8.67 -0.02 6.32
C SER A 195 -9.74 -0.71 7.16
N THR A 196 -9.33 -1.51 8.14
CA THR A 196 -10.23 -2.29 8.99
C THR A 196 -11.05 -1.41 9.93
N ARG A 197 -10.46 -0.34 10.47
CA ARG A 197 -11.11 0.58 11.40
C ARG A 197 -12.41 1.17 10.86
N PRO A 198 -12.44 1.88 9.71
CA PRO A 198 -13.68 2.44 9.19
C PRO A 198 -14.71 1.36 8.83
N ILE A 199 -14.28 0.14 8.47
CA ILE A 199 -15.17 -1.00 8.25
C ILE A 199 -15.83 -1.42 9.58
N ALA A 200 -15.06 -1.48 10.68
CA ALA A 200 -15.60 -1.82 11.99
C ALA A 200 -16.58 -0.75 12.51
N GLU A 201 -16.26 0.52 12.31
CA GLU A 201 -17.16 1.64 12.65
C GLU A 201 -18.45 1.60 11.84
N ARG A 202 -18.38 1.21 10.57
CA ARG A 202 -19.53 1.15 9.65
C ARG A 202 -20.46 -0.03 9.92
N PHE A 203 -19.90 -1.15 10.40
CA PHE A 203 -20.61 -2.40 10.65
C PHE A 203 -20.42 -2.91 12.08
N PRO A 204 -20.88 -2.16 13.10
CA PRO A 204 -20.61 -2.48 14.49
C PRO A 204 -21.21 -3.81 14.96
N GLU A 205 -22.21 -4.35 14.24
CA GLU A 205 -22.84 -5.64 14.54
C GLU A 205 -22.16 -6.83 13.80
N ALA A 206 -21.24 -6.54 12.87
CA ALA A 206 -20.56 -7.59 12.13
C ALA A 206 -19.42 -8.19 12.94
N LYS A 207 -19.22 -9.51 12.79
CA LYS A 207 -17.97 -10.15 13.25
C LYS A 207 -16.91 -9.93 12.19
N ILE A 208 -15.85 -9.22 12.56
CA ILE A 208 -14.77 -8.84 11.65
C ILE A 208 -13.52 -9.60 12.04
N ASP A 209 -13.03 -10.39 11.12
CA ASP A 209 -11.70 -10.99 11.17
C ASP A 209 -10.78 -10.21 10.21
N ALA A 210 -9.54 -9.94 10.63
CA ALA A 210 -8.56 -9.24 9.83
C ALA A 210 -7.23 -10.00 9.88
N VAL A 211 -6.65 -10.28 8.71
CA VAL A 211 -5.45 -11.11 8.61
C VAL A 211 -4.30 -10.37 7.93
N ASP A 212 -3.08 -10.61 8.41
CA ASP A 212 -1.85 -10.10 7.80
C ASP A 212 -0.67 -11.04 8.12
N LEU A 213 0.39 -10.97 7.32
CA LEU A 213 1.65 -11.68 7.57
C LEU A 213 2.50 -11.01 8.64
N SER A 214 2.35 -9.68 8.82
CA SER A 214 3.18 -8.89 9.73
C SER A 214 2.69 -8.91 11.17
N ALA A 215 3.31 -9.72 12.00
CA ALA A 215 3.04 -9.70 13.45
C ALA A 215 3.21 -8.30 14.09
N PRO A 216 4.26 -7.49 13.77
CA PRO A 216 4.37 -6.13 14.28
C PRO A 216 3.19 -5.22 13.88
N CYS A 217 2.68 -5.34 12.66
CA CYS A 217 1.54 -4.54 12.21
C CYS A 217 0.25 -4.95 12.92
N LEU A 218 -0.01 -6.26 13.03
CA LEU A 218 -1.20 -6.78 13.74
C LEU A 218 -1.26 -6.36 15.20
N ARG A 219 -0.11 -6.32 15.89
CA ARG A 219 -0.06 -5.84 17.28
C ARG A 219 -0.42 -4.37 17.38
N VAL A 220 -0.02 -3.55 16.42
CA VAL A 220 -0.42 -2.13 16.35
C VAL A 220 -1.90 -2.00 16.03
N ALA A 221 -2.41 -2.78 15.06
CA ALA A 221 -3.83 -2.80 14.71
C ALA A 221 -4.72 -3.13 15.93
N ALA A 222 -4.29 -4.06 16.77
CA ALA A 222 -5.03 -4.50 17.97
C ALA A 222 -5.03 -3.48 19.14
N LEU A 223 -4.31 -2.37 19.03
CA LEU A 223 -4.41 -1.25 19.98
C LEU A 223 -5.68 -0.41 19.79
N GLU A 224 -6.34 -0.54 18.65
CA GLU A 224 -7.57 0.19 18.37
C GLU A 224 -8.76 -0.42 19.13
N PRO A 225 -9.65 0.41 19.69
CA PRO A 225 -10.74 -0.02 20.57
C PRO A 225 -11.94 -0.58 19.79
N HIS A 226 -11.71 -1.43 18.79
CA HIS A 226 -12.76 -2.05 17.99
C HIS A 226 -12.81 -3.57 18.24
N ASP A 227 -14.01 -4.15 18.13
CA ASP A 227 -14.20 -5.61 18.23
C ASP A 227 -13.84 -6.30 16.93
N VAL A 228 -12.53 -6.29 16.61
CA VAL A 228 -11.93 -6.94 15.46
C VAL A 228 -10.98 -8.02 15.94
N ARG A 229 -11.06 -9.20 15.37
CA ARG A 229 -10.14 -10.30 15.63
C ARG A 229 -8.99 -10.25 14.64
N TYR A 230 -7.81 -9.84 15.10
CA TYR A 230 -6.60 -9.79 14.28
C TYR A 230 -5.86 -11.12 14.35
N ARG A 231 -5.49 -11.70 13.19
CA ARG A 231 -4.82 -13.01 13.13
C ARG A 231 -3.64 -12.99 12.15
N GLN A 232 -2.52 -13.55 12.57
CA GLN A 232 -1.37 -13.72 11.69
C GLN A 232 -1.57 -14.91 10.77
N MET A 233 -1.84 -14.65 9.48
CA MET A 233 -2.08 -15.66 8.46
C MET A 233 -1.63 -15.19 7.09
N ASP A 234 -1.32 -16.15 6.21
CA ASP A 234 -1.22 -15.89 4.77
C ASP A 234 -2.63 -15.77 4.17
N ALA A 235 -2.94 -14.62 3.57
CA ALA A 235 -4.20 -14.38 2.88
C ALA A 235 -4.46 -15.37 1.71
N ALA A 236 -3.42 -16.04 1.22
CA ALA A 236 -3.52 -17.07 0.19
C ALA A 236 -3.87 -18.48 0.73
N ALA A 237 -3.91 -18.66 2.07
CA ALA A 237 -4.15 -19.97 2.70
C ALA A 237 -4.60 -19.77 4.16
N THR A 238 -5.84 -19.31 4.35
CA THR A 238 -6.40 -19.11 5.70
C THR A 238 -6.98 -20.43 6.26
N ASP A 239 -7.11 -20.51 7.59
CA ASP A 239 -7.71 -21.67 8.28
C ASP A 239 -9.24 -21.56 8.42
N TYR A 240 -9.88 -20.55 7.83
CA TYR A 240 -11.32 -20.41 7.89
C TYR A 240 -12.05 -21.48 7.08
N PRO A 241 -13.26 -21.90 7.54
CA PRO A 241 -14.09 -22.83 6.79
C PRO A 241 -14.53 -22.27 5.42
N ASP A 242 -14.91 -23.17 4.51
CA ASP A 242 -15.56 -22.79 3.28
C ASP A 242 -16.90 -22.06 3.55
N ALA A 243 -17.24 -21.11 2.72
CA ALA A 243 -18.52 -20.38 2.79
C ALA A 243 -18.80 -19.75 4.17
N HIS A 244 -17.80 -19.12 4.77
CA HIS A 244 -17.88 -18.56 6.11
C HIS A 244 -18.25 -17.07 6.13
N PHE A 245 -17.74 -16.28 5.19
CA PHE A 245 -17.89 -14.83 5.17
C PHE A 245 -18.97 -14.35 4.18
N ASP A 246 -19.61 -13.24 4.53
CA ASP A 246 -20.56 -12.54 3.65
C ASP A 246 -19.83 -11.53 2.78
N LEU A 247 -18.71 -10.99 3.30
CA LEU A 247 -17.85 -9.99 2.65
C LEU A 247 -16.39 -10.35 2.87
N VAL A 248 -15.61 -10.32 1.79
CA VAL A 248 -14.15 -10.34 1.81
C VAL A 248 -13.67 -9.03 1.20
N THR A 249 -12.76 -8.36 1.87
CA THR A 249 -12.18 -7.09 1.41
C THR A 249 -10.66 -7.09 1.52
N SER A 250 -10.02 -6.19 0.80
CA SER A 250 -8.62 -5.81 1.03
C SER A 250 -8.36 -4.41 0.50
N THR A 251 -7.32 -3.78 1.02
CA THR A 251 -6.84 -2.49 0.51
C THR A 251 -5.34 -2.56 0.32
N MET A 252 -4.87 -2.31 -0.90
CA MET A 252 -3.43 -2.27 -1.21
C MET A 252 -2.69 -3.59 -0.93
N LEU A 253 -3.29 -4.72 -1.23
CA LEU A 253 -2.72 -6.04 -0.99
C LEU A 253 -2.17 -6.70 -2.26
N LEU A 254 -2.96 -6.66 -3.35
CA LEU A 254 -2.67 -7.50 -4.53
C LEU A 254 -1.38 -7.08 -5.25
N HIS A 255 -1.05 -5.78 -5.25
CA HIS A 255 0.17 -5.28 -5.89
C HIS A 255 1.45 -5.57 -5.08
N GLU A 256 1.33 -6.10 -3.86
CA GLU A 256 2.46 -6.53 -3.03
C GLU A 256 2.79 -8.02 -3.21
N MET A 257 2.06 -8.71 -4.10
CA MET A 257 2.20 -10.15 -4.33
C MET A 257 2.56 -10.49 -5.79
N PRO A 258 3.39 -11.54 -6.02
CA PRO A 258 3.58 -12.06 -7.37
C PRO A 258 2.28 -12.69 -7.90
N PRO A 259 2.08 -12.75 -9.24
CA PRO A 259 0.87 -13.29 -9.86
C PRO A 259 0.40 -14.64 -9.30
N PRO A 260 1.26 -15.65 -9.06
CA PRO A 260 0.80 -16.91 -8.47
C PRO A 260 0.26 -16.78 -7.04
N ALA A 261 0.71 -15.79 -6.26
CA ALA A 261 0.17 -15.53 -4.93
C ALA A 261 -1.17 -14.79 -5.04
N VAL A 262 -1.31 -13.83 -5.96
CA VAL A 262 -2.59 -13.18 -6.28
C VAL A 262 -3.64 -14.21 -6.67
N GLU A 263 -3.30 -15.15 -7.57
CA GLU A 263 -4.22 -16.22 -7.97
C GLU A 263 -4.70 -17.05 -6.78
N ARG A 264 -3.80 -17.44 -5.87
CA ARG A 264 -4.17 -18.19 -4.66
C ARG A 264 -5.01 -17.37 -3.69
N THR A 265 -4.66 -16.10 -3.47
CA THR A 265 -5.42 -15.20 -2.59
C THR A 265 -6.85 -14.98 -3.09
N LEU A 266 -7.04 -14.79 -4.40
CA LEU A 266 -8.38 -14.66 -4.99
C LEU A 266 -9.15 -15.99 -4.97
N ALA A 267 -8.45 -17.13 -5.11
CA ALA A 267 -9.06 -18.47 -4.95
C ALA A 267 -9.48 -18.70 -3.48
N GLU A 268 -8.68 -18.27 -2.53
CA GLU A 268 -8.99 -18.34 -1.10
C GLU A 268 -10.19 -17.45 -0.76
N ALA A 269 -10.24 -16.21 -1.27
CA ALA A 269 -11.41 -15.35 -1.14
C ALA A 269 -12.67 -16.03 -1.68
N ALA A 270 -12.59 -16.71 -2.84
CA ALA A 270 -13.70 -17.46 -3.40
C ALA A 270 -14.13 -18.65 -2.52
N ARG A 271 -13.18 -19.35 -1.88
CA ARG A 271 -13.44 -20.50 -1.01
C ARG A 271 -14.17 -20.07 0.26
N VAL A 272 -13.68 -19.02 0.91
CA VAL A 272 -14.23 -18.59 2.22
C VAL A 272 -15.51 -17.77 2.10
N LEU A 273 -15.82 -17.23 0.92
CA LEU A 273 -17.08 -16.53 0.67
C LEU A 273 -18.26 -17.48 0.57
N LYS A 274 -19.36 -17.12 1.23
CA LYS A 274 -20.65 -17.75 1.06
C LYS A 274 -21.18 -17.61 -0.38
N PRO A 275 -22.00 -18.53 -0.89
CA PRO A 275 -22.75 -18.28 -2.11
C PRO A 275 -23.53 -16.96 -2.02
N GLY A 276 -23.34 -16.07 -3.01
CA GLY A 276 -23.90 -14.73 -3.01
C GLY A 276 -23.12 -13.68 -2.21
N GLY A 277 -22.08 -14.08 -1.46
CA GLY A 277 -21.18 -13.18 -0.77
C GLY A 277 -20.37 -12.30 -1.73
N LYS A 278 -19.85 -11.20 -1.24
CA LYS A 278 -19.15 -10.21 -2.04
C LYS A 278 -17.66 -10.15 -1.73
N MET A 279 -16.87 -9.98 -2.78
CA MET A 279 -15.47 -9.61 -2.74
C MET A 279 -15.34 -8.17 -3.22
N ILE A 280 -14.69 -7.31 -2.41
CA ILE A 280 -14.51 -5.89 -2.75
C ILE A 280 -13.08 -5.49 -2.35
N HIS A 281 -12.22 -5.27 -3.35
CA HIS A 281 -10.83 -4.86 -3.15
C HIS A 281 -10.59 -3.45 -3.70
N LEU A 282 -9.69 -2.71 -3.05
CA LEU A 282 -9.15 -1.44 -3.54
C LEU A 282 -7.66 -1.61 -3.78
N ASP A 283 -7.22 -1.48 -5.03
CA ASP A 283 -5.82 -1.69 -5.41
C ASP A 283 -5.41 -0.87 -6.65
N PHE A 284 -4.25 -1.12 -7.23
CA PHE A 284 -3.69 -0.44 -8.41
C PHE A 284 -3.74 -1.35 -9.63
N TYR A 285 -4.79 -1.29 -10.42
CA TYR A 285 -4.92 -2.20 -11.56
C TYR A 285 -5.24 -1.48 -12.88
N HIS A 286 -6.28 -0.65 -12.88
CA HIS A 286 -6.77 -0.02 -14.11
C HIS A 286 -5.90 1.17 -14.52
N LEU A 287 -5.14 1.03 -15.61
CA LEU A 287 -4.21 2.06 -16.12
C LEU A 287 -4.73 2.63 -17.44
N ALA A 288 -5.08 3.92 -17.44
CA ALA A 288 -5.79 4.57 -18.54
C ALA A 288 -4.93 4.80 -19.79
N ASP A 289 -3.67 5.23 -19.65
CA ASP A 289 -2.82 5.64 -20.76
C ASP A 289 -1.36 5.17 -20.61
N PRO A 290 -0.56 5.14 -21.69
CA PRO A 290 0.82 4.66 -21.67
C PRO A 290 1.73 5.45 -20.73
N PHE A 291 1.53 6.77 -20.59
CA PHE A 291 2.30 7.61 -19.68
C PHE A 291 2.03 7.23 -18.22
N THR A 292 0.76 7.09 -17.86
CA THR A 292 0.38 6.64 -16.50
C THR A 292 0.94 5.25 -16.20
N ARG A 293 0.89 4.30 -17.15
CA ARG A 293 1.53 2.99 -17.02
C ARG A 293 3.04 3.10 -16.78
N PHE A 294 3.72 3.91 -17.57
CA PHE A 294 5.17 4.13 -17.42
C PHE A 294 5.52 4.68 -16.04
N ILE A 295 4.82 5.71 -15.59
CA ILE A 295 5.06 6.31 -14.28
C ILE A 295 4.79 5.30 -13.16
N HIS A 296 3.70 4.53 -13.25
CA HIS A 296 3.33 3.52 -12.27
C HIS A 296 4.37 2.38 -12.21
N TYR A 297 4.80 1.84 -13.34
CA TYR A 297 5.80 0.77 -13.37
C TYR A 297 7.15 1.25 -12.86
N THR A 298 7.56 2.45 -13.23
CA THR A 298 8.82 3.03 -12.75
C THR A 298 8.73 3.46 -11.29
N HIS A 299 7.55 3.81 -10.78
CA HIS A 299 7.30 3.99 -9.35
C HIS A 299 7.59 2.70 -8.57
N GLY A 300 7.01 1.59 -8.97
CA GLY A 300 7.26 0.29 -8.34
C GLY A 300 8.75 -0.08 -8.31
N ARG A 301 9.46 0.11 -9.44
CA ARG A 301 10.92 -0.15 -9.52
C ARG A 301 11.73 0.76 -8.59
N ARG A 302 11.31 2.02 -8.38
CA ARG A 302 12.02 2.98 -7.50
C ARG A 302 11.73 2.79 -6.03
N ASN A 303 10.57 2.20 -5.70
CA ASN A 303 10.12 2.06 -4.31
C ASN A 303 10.21 0.63 -3.77
N ASN A 304 10.88 -0.27 -4.49
CA ASN A 304 10.96 -1.70 -4.14
C ASN A 304 9.58 -2.39 -4.06
N GLU A 305 8.72 -2.07 -5.01
CA GLU A 305 7.39 -2.68 -5.19
C GLU A 305 7.37 -3.49 -6.50
N PRO A 306 8.01 -4.66 -6.52
CA PRO A 306 8.31 -5.37 -7.76
C PRO A 306 7.08 -5.97 -8.45
N PHE A 307 5.93 -6.01 -7.78
CA PHE A 307 4.74 -6.70 -8.29
C PHE A 307 3.67 -5.76 -8.85
N MET A 308 3.85 -4.44 -8.78
CA MET A 308 2.92 -3.46 -9.37
C MET A 308 2.72 -3.69 -10.88
N GLU A 309 3.82 -3.80 -11.64
CA GLU A 309 3.75 -4.08 -13.08
C GLU A 309 3.21 -5.49 -13.38
N PRO A 310 3.68 -6.58 -12.73
CA PRO A 310 3.09 -7.91 -12.89
C PRO A 310 1.59 -7.96 -12.64
N LEU A 311 1.07 -7.33 -11.57
CA LEU A 311 -0.37 -7.25 -11.31
C LEU A 311 -1.10 -6.55 -12.47
N ALA A 312 -0.60 -5.41 -12.93
CA ALA A 312 -1.22 -4.64 -14.01
C ALA A 312 -1.27 -5.41 -15.35
N ARG A 313 -0.45 -6.44 -15.52
CA ARG A 313 -0.42 -7.31 -16.73
C ARG A 313 -1.30 -8.56 -16.60
N MET A 314 -1.88 -8.84 -15.41
CA MET A 314 -2.79 -9.99 -15.23
C MET A 314 -4.14 -9.72 -15.88
N ASP A 315 -4.76 -10.76 -16.42
CA ASP A 315 -6.17 -10.72 -16.81
C ASP A 315 -7.05 -11.07 -15.60
N LEU A 316 -7.24 -10.11 -14.69
CA LEU A 316 -8.07 -10.30 -13.51
C LEU A 316 -9.53 -10.63 -13.84
N PRO A 317 -10.19 -10.03 -14.85
CA PRO A 317 -11.53 -10.44 -15.25
C PRO A 317 -11.64 -11.92 -15.61
N ALA A 318 -10.73 -12.44 -16.41
CA ALA A 318 -10.70 -13.85 -16.78
C ALA A 318 -10.42 -14.76 -15.59
N LEU A 319 -9.48 -14.36 -14.71
CA LEU A 319 -9.16 -15.10 -13.50
C LEU A 319 -10.35 -15.17 -12.55
N LEU A 320 -11.00 -14.05 -12.25
CA LEU A 320 -12.18 -14.00 -11.37
C LEU A 320 -13.32 -14.85 -11.93
N LYS A 321 -13.57 -14.79 -13.25
CA LYS A 321 -14.56 -15.66 -13.90
C LYS A 321 -14.21 -17.15 -13.75
N LYS A 322 -12.93 -17.52 -13.94
CA LYS A 322 -12.44 -18.90 -13.76
C LYS A 322 -12.66 -19.39 -12.32
N LEU A 323 -12.53 -18.51 -11.33
CA LEU A 323 -12.73 -18.81 -9.91
C LEU A 323 -14.23 -18.84 -9.52
N GLY A 324 -15.16 -18.65 -10.47
CA GLY A 324 -16.59 -18.73 -10.27
C GLY A 324 -17.24 -17.45 -9.77
N PHE A 325 -16.54 -16.33 -9.82
CA PHE A 325 -17.13 -15.02 -9.54
C PHE A 325 -18.03 -14.55 -10.67
N ARG A 326 -19.08 -13.80 -10.32
CA ARG A 326 -20.06 -13.15 -11.20
C ARG A 326 -20.13 -11.66 -10.87
N ASP A 327 -20.87 -10.91 -11.66
CA ASP A 327 -21.07 -9.46 -11.48
C ASP A 327 -19.74 -8.71 -11.30
N ILE A 328 -18.71 -9.14 -12.06
CA ILE A 328 -17.34 -8.61 -11.95
C ILE A 328 -17.32 -7.16 -12.44
N ARG A 329 -16.85 -6.25 -11.59
CA ARG A 329 -16.60 -4.84 -11.93
C ARG A 329 -15.18 -4.49 -11.57
N ILE A 330 -14.49 -3.85 -12.49
CA ILE A 330 -13.14 -3.33 -12.32
C ILE A 330 -13.16 -1.91 -12.89
N GLU A 331 -13.15 -0.92 -12.02
CA GLU A 331 -13.38 0.46 -12.39
C GLU A 331 -12.47 1.42 -11.62
N PRO A 332 -12.12 2.58 -12.20
CA PRO A 332 -11.36 3.60 -11.48
C PRO A 332 -12.10 4.03 -10.21
N PHE A 333 -11.37 4.13 -9.12
CA PHE A 333 -11.89 4.61 -7.85
C PHE A 333 -11.55 6.09 -7.65
N GLU A 334 -12.55 6.88 -7.25
CA GLU A 334 -12.41 8.29 -6.98
C GLU A 334 -12.10 8.51 -5.49
N GLU A 335 -10.81 8.60 -5.17
CA GLU A 335 -10.34 8.80 -3.79
C GLU A 335 -10.60 10.21 -3.24
N ALA A 336 -10.87 11.17 -4.11
CA ALA A 336 -11.24 12.54 -3.77
C ALA A 336 -12.06 13.15 -4.91
N ASP A 337 -12.83 14.19 -4.60
CA ASP A 337 -13.71 14.82 -5.58
C ASP A 337 -12.95 15.38 -6.79
N GLY A 338 -13.39 14.99 -7.98
CA GLY A 338 -12.87 15.50 -9.24
C GLY A 338 -11.52 14.93 -9.70
N VAL A 339 -10.92 13.98 -8.96
CA VAL A 339 -9.60 13.42 -9.35
C VAL A 339 -9.65 12.55 -10.61
N LEU A 340 -10.83 12.10 -11.01
CA LEU A 340 -11.05 11.40 -12.28
C LEU A 340 -11.37 12.36 -13.43
N GLY A 341 -11.56 13.65 -13.16
CA GLY A 341 -11.88 14.64 -14.16
C GLY A 341 -10.72 14.97 -15.09
N ALA A 342 -11.01 15.29 -16.36
CA ALA A 342 -10.00 15.62 -17.37
C ALA A 342 -9.10 16.82 -17.00
N GLY A 343 -9.53 17.67 -16.06
CA GLY A 343 -8.76 18.81 -15.55
C GLY A 343 -7.77 18.46 -14.44
N TYR A 344 -7.81 17.25 -13.90
CA TYR A 344 -6.88 16.87 -12.84
C TYR A 344 -5.49 16.60 -13.42
N ARG A 345 -4.50 17.36 -13.00
CA ARG A 345 -3.14 17.34 -13.57
C ARG A 345 -2.06 16.81 -12.65
N TYR A 346 -2.43 16.53 -11.40
CA TYR A 346 -1.48 16.07 -10.39
C TYR A 346 -1.28 14.56 -10.47
N TRP A 347 -0.17 14.10 -9.91
CA TRP A 347 0.06 12.67 -9.79
C TRP A 347 -0.93 12.04 -8.81
N ARG A 348 -1.43 10.88 -9.17
CA ARG A 348 -2.23 10.00 -8.30
C ARG A 348 -1.94 8.55 -8.61
N PHE A 349 -2.17 7.69 -7.63
CA PHE A 349 -2.19 6.26 -7.90
C PHE A 349 -3.42 5.91 -8.76
N PRO A 350 -3.30 4.87 -9.61
CA PRO A 350 -4.42 4.38 -10.42
C PRO A 350 -5.37 3.53 -9.55
N TRP A 351 -5.95 4.16 -8.52
CA TRP A 351 -6.89 3.50 -7.62
C TRP A 351 -8.01 2.83 -8.41
N THR A 352 -8.19 1.54 -8.15
CA THR A 352 -9.15 0.69 -8.87
C THR A 352 -9.97 -0.09 -7.87
N LEU A 353 -11.28 0.04 -7.98
CA LEU A 353 -12.23 -0.83 -7.31
C LEU A 353 -12.34 -2.13 -8.09
N ILE A 354 -12.15 -3.25 -7.41
CA ILE A 354 -12.32 -4.60 -7.94
C ILE A 354 -13.41 -5.26 -7.12
N SER A 355 -14.59 -5.42 -7.68
CA SER A 355 -15.70 -6.05 -6.97
C SER A 355 -16.31 -7.20 -7.77
N ALA A 356 -16.77 -8.22 -7.05
CA ALA A 356 -17.39 -9.39 -7.64
C ALA A 356 -18.30 -10.11 -6.62
N ARG A 357 -19.18 -10.97 -7.11
CA ARG A 357 -20.07 -11.81 -6.30
C ARG A 357 -19.70 -13.28 -6.47
N ARG A 358 -19.65 -13.99 -5.36
CA ARG A 358 -19.45 -15.45 -5.33
C ARG A 358 -20.69 -16.19 -5.82
#